data_f8b13b95c883b5b938b4915a4ddf50bc
#
_entry.id   f8b13b95c883b5b938b4915a4ddf50bc
#
_cell.length_a   1.000
_cell.length_b   1.000
_cell.length_c   1.000
_cell.angle_alpha   90.00
_cell.angle_beta   90.00
_cell.angle_gamma   90.00
#
_symmetry.space_group_name_H-M   'P 1'
#
loop_
_entity.id
_entity.type
_entity.pdbx_description
1 polymer ?
#
loop_
_entity_poly.entity_id
_entity_poly.type
_entity_poly.pdbx_seq_one_letter_code
_entity_poly.pdbx_strand_id
1 'polypeptide(L)'
;VSLDWREEVDMVVDTTKSKALEVFFNALYQEPLPAFQKAYEHGVGIIVKVPLDSGWLSGRYRKGHNFDDIRKRWPPEVVARRSELVEQFAKLVPEGTSMAHAALQFILAHPQVSTVIPGAKSVEQALDNFAAADKQLAPEVVQAMVQLWEREIMSDPLPW
;
A
#
# COMPACT_ATOMS: atom_id res chain seq x y z
N VAL A 1 2.51 -3.92 17.52
CA VAL A 1 3.00 -2.53 17.39
C VAL A 1 2.59 -2.01 16.03
N SER A 2 2.20 -0.72 15.94
CA SER A 2 1.85 -0.05 14.68
C SER A 2 2.97 0.91 14.30
N LEU A 3 3.48 0.81 13.07
CA LEU A 3 4.71 1.44 12.60
C LEU A 3 4.50 2.02 11.19
N ASP A 4 5.28 3.05 10.87
CA ASP A 4 5.19 3.73 9.57
C ASP A 4 6.51 3.70 8.78
N TRP A 5 7.66 3.60 9.46
CA TRP A 5 9.00 3.76 8.88
C TRP A 5 9.85 2.50 8.99
N ARG A 6 10.78 2.33 8.06
CA ARG A 6 11.73 1.22 8.01
C ARG A 6 12.52 1.09 9.32
N GLU A 7 13.06 2.20 9.81
CA GLU A 7 13.88 2.24 11.01
C GLU A 7 13.10 1.79 12.25
N GLU A 8 11.79 2.07 12.30
CA GLU A 8 10.91 1.60 13.38
C GLU A 8 10.73 0.08 13.32
N VAL A 9 10.56 -0.49 12.12
CA VAL A 9 10.46 -1.94 11.93
C VAL A 9 11.75 -2.60 12.40
N ASP A 10 12.91 -2.12 11.94
CA ASP A 10 14.22 -2.63 12.32
C ASP A 10 14.43 -2.56 13.83
N MET A 11 14.13 -1.40 14.44
CA MET A 11 14.28 -1.19 15.88
C MET A 11 13.40 -2.15 16.70
N VAL A 12 12.13 -2.31 16.33
CA VAL A 12 11.20 -3.17 17.07
C VAL A 12 11.57 -4.64 16.94
N VAL A 13 12.02 -5.08 15.76
CA VAL A 13 12.53 -6.46 15.57
C VAL A 13 13.76 -6.72 16.46
N ASP A 14 14.69 -5.77 16.54
CA ASP A 14 15.94 -5.93 17.31
C ASP A 14 15.75 -5.82 18.82
N THR A 15 14.80 -4.98 19.27
CA THR A 15 14.76 -4.58 20.69
C THR A 15 13.57 -5.14 21.46
N THR A 16 12.58 -5.73 20.77
CA THR A 16 11.35 -6.21 21.42
C THR A 16 11.10 -7.70 21.17
N LYS A 17 10.11 -8.25 21.90
CA LYS A 17 9.62 -9.61 21.70
C LYS A 17 8.31 -9.63 20.88
N SER A 18 7.99 -8.54 20.16
CA SER A 18 6.80 -8.48 19.31
C SER A 18 6.81 -9.57 18.27
N LYS A 19 5.67 -10.24 18.09
CA LYS A 19 5.50 -11.31 17.10
C LYS A 19 4.68 -10.87 15.89
N ALA A 20 4.11 -9.66 15.94
CA ALA A 20 3.39 -9.07 14.83
C ALA A 20 3.58 -7.55 14.82
N LEU A 21 3.76 -6.99 13.64
CA LEU A 21 3.89 -5.56 13.38
C LEU A 21 2.78 -5.15 12.41
N GLU A 22 2.07 -4.09 12.74
CA GLU A 22 1.15 -3.43 11.82
C GLU A 22 1.92 -2.32 11.11
N VAL A 23 2.15 -2.46 9.81
CA VAL A 23 3.05 -1.59 9.05
C VAL A 23 2.30 -0.87 7.94
N PHE A 24 2.53 0.43 7.80
CA PHE A 24 2.05 1.21 6.67
C PHE A 24 2.80 0.83 5.40
N PHE A 25 2.08 0.23 4.45
CA PHE A 25 2.66 -0.20 3.17
C PHE A 25 1.59 -0.26 2.09
N ASN A 26 1.89 0.27 0.91
CA ASN A 26 1.07 0.14 -0.30
C ASN A 26 1.90 0.47 -1.54
N ALA A 27 1.31 0.37 -2.74
CA ALA A 27 2.02 0.60 -3.99
C ALA A 27 2.62 2.02 -4.15
N LEU A 28 2.06 3.04 -3.45
CA LEU A 28 2.58 4.41 -3.45
C LEU A 28 3.37 4.76 -2.18
N TYR A 29 3.57 3.79 -1.27
CA TYR A 29 4.40 3.93 -0.07
C TYR A 29 5.10 2.61 0.23
N GLN A 30 6.34 2.48 -0.23
CA GLN A 30 7.12 1.24 -0.13
C GLN A 30 8.36 1.38 0.76
N GLU A 31 8.46 2.45 1.50
CA GLU A 31 9.60 2.78 2.35
C GLU A 31 9.98 1.64 3.33
N PRO A 32 9.03 0.96 4.04
CA PRO A 32 9.37 -0.09 4.99
C PRO A 32 9.76 -1.44 4.33
N LEU A 33 9.50 -1.62 3.03
CA LEU A 33 9.70 -2.91 2.34
C LEU A 33 11.07 -3.55 2.57
N PRO A 34 12.21 -2.80 2.57
CA PRO A 34 13.53 -3.41 2.82
C PRO A 34 13.67 -4.08 4.20
N ALA A 35 12.87 -3.66 5.21
CA ALA A 35 12.90 -4.25 6.54
C ALA A 35 12.03 -5.51 6.69
N PHE A 36 11.17 -5.80 5.72
CA PHE A 36 10.25 -6.94 5.79
C PHE A 36 10.98 -8.29 5.82
N GLN A 37 12.08 -8.41 5.08
CA GLN A 37 12.88 -9.63 5.06
C GLN A 37 13.45 -9.95 6.45
N LYS A 38 13.98 -8.94 7.15
CA LYS A 38 14.48 -9.09 8.52
C LYS A 38 13.37 -9.52 9.48
N ALA A 39 12.22 -8.88 9.44
CA ALA A 39 11.07 -9.26 10.26
C ALA A 39 10.67 -10.73 10.01
N TYR A 40 10.58 -11.13 8.75
CA TYR A 40 10.26 -12.50 8.36
C TYR A 40 11.27 -13.52 8.91
N GLU A 41 12.58 -13.28 8.79
CA GLU A 41 13.66 -14.15 9.30
C GLU A 41 13.63 -14.28 10.83
N HIS A 42 13.13 -13.27 11.54
CA HIS A 42 12.94 -13.30 12.99
C HIS A 42 11.57 -13.89 13.42
N GLY A 43 10.78 -14.42 12.48
CA GLY A 43 9.46 -14.99 12.76
C GLY A 43 8.44 -13.95 13.24
N VAL A 44 8.56 -12.71 12.76
CA VAL A 44 7.66 -11.60 13.07
C VAL A 44 6.71 -11.40 11.90
N GLY A 45 5.39 -11.53 12.16
CA GLY A 45 4.36 -11.35 11.15
C GLY A 45 4.15 -9.88 10.79
N ILE A 46 3.97 -9.60 9.50
CA ILE A 46 3.65 -8.27 8.97
C ILE A 46 2.16 -8.19 8.64
N ILE A 47 1.46 -7.25 9.28
CA ILE A 47 0.08 -6.87 9.01
C ILE A 47 0.11 -5.53 8.29
N VAL A 48 -0.28 -5.49 7.03
CA VAL A 48 -0.25 -4.25 6.26
C VAL A 48 -1.49 -3.42 6.50
N LYS A 49 -1.29 -2.19 7.01
CA LYS A 49 -2.31 -1.15 7.13
C LYS A 49 -2.27 -0.17 5.95
N VAL A 50 -3.37 0.57 5.75
CA VAL A 50 -3.55 1.60 4.71
C VAL A 50 -3.25 1.10 3.28
N PRO A 51 -3.69 -0.12 2.93
CA PRO A 51 -3.31 -0.76 1.67
C PRO A 51 -3.82 -0.04 0.42
N LEU A 52 -4.91 0.73 0.57
CA LEU A 52 -5.52 1.49 -0.54
C LEU A 52 -5.18 2.99 -0.50
N ASP A 53 -4.12 3.39 0.20
CA ASP A 53 -3.65 4.78 0.28
C ASP A 53 -4.79 5.77 0.60
N SER A 54 -5.48 5.58 1.73
CA SER A 54 -6.68 6.36 2.12
C SER A 54 -7.80 6.37 1.06
N GLY A 55 -7.85 5.35 0.22
CA GLY A 55 -8.85 5.17 -0.84
C GLY A 55 -8.41 5.66 -2.22
N TRP A 56 -7.24 6.26 -2.38
CA TRP A 56 -6.72 6.68 -3.67
C TRP A 56 -6.55 5.50 -4.64
N LEU A 57 -6.02 4.38 -4.16
CA LEU A 57 -5.83 3.17 -4.96
C LEU A 57 -7.12 2.34 -5.18
N SER A 58 -8.27 2.82 -4.69
CA SER A 58 -9.57 2.21 -5.01
C SER A 58 -10.13 2.63 -6.38
N GLY A 59 -9.51 3.60 -7.07
CA GLY A 59 -10.02 4.17 -8.30
C GLY A 59 -11.17 5.16 -8.13
N ARG A 60 -11.57 5.47 -6.87
CA ARG A 60 -12.67 6.39 -6.58
C ARG A 60 -12.31 7.85 -6.81
N TYR A 61 -11.07 8.25 -6.50
CA TYR A 61 -10.64 9.64 -6.57
C TYR A 61 -9.87 9.92 -7.86
N ARG A 62 -10.11 11.12 -8.41
CA ARG A 62 -9.51 11.58 -9.66
C ARG A 62 -8.98 13.01 -9.49
N LYS A 63 -8.20 13.48 -10.46
CA LYS A 63 -7.72 14.87 -10.50
C LYS A 63 -8.89 15.86 -10.31
N GLY A 64 -8.71 16.83 -9.41
CA GLY A 64 -9.74 17.80 -9.07
C GLY A 64 -10.83 17.32 -8.10
N HIS A 65 -10.69 16.13 -7.51
CA HIS A 65 -11.63 15.68 -6.48
C HIS A 65 -11.52 16.56 -5.23
N ASN A 66 -12.67 17.09 -4.77
CA ASN A 66 -12.76 17.86 -3.53
C ASN A 66 -13.13 16.94 -2.37
N PHE A 67 -12.34 16.96 -1.31
CA PHE A 67 -12.61 16.20 -0.11
C PHE A 67 -13.41 17.04 0.89
N ASP A 68 -14.38 16.43 1.54
CA ASP A 68 -15.20 17.00 2.63
C ASP A 68 -14.91 16.37 3.99
N ASP A 69 -13.97 15.43 4.04
CA ASP A 69 -13.55 14.68 5.21
C ASP A 69 -12.12 15.02 5.67
N ILE A 70 -11.49 14.13 6.46
CA ILE A 70 -10.13 14.28 6.98
C ILE A 70 -9.07 14.52 5.88
N ARG A 71 -9.37 14.16 4.62
CA ARG A 71 -8.48 14.35 3.47
C ARG A 71 -8.37 15.82 3.04
N LYS A 72 -9.23 16.71 3.54
CA LYS A 72 -9.09 18.19 3.40
C LYS A 72 -7.76 18.71 3.94
N ARG A 73 -7.08 17.93 4.79
CA ARG A 73 -5.75 18.28 5.32
C ARG A 73 -4.67 18.39 4.25
N TRP A 74 -4.85 17.71 3.10
CA TRP A 74 -3.86 17.77 2.03
C TRP A 74 -4.03 19.05 1.20
N PRO A 75 -2.97 19.83 1.03
CA PRO A 75 -3.00 21.00 0.17
C PRO A 75 -3.18 20.61 -1.31
N PRO A 76 -3.70 21.52 -2.15
CA PRO A 76 -4.04 21.23 -3.55
C PRO A 76 -2.89 20.62 -4.37
N GLU A 77 -1.67 21.04 -4.14
CA GLU A 77 -0.47 20.53 -4.83
C GLU A 77 -0.20 19.06 -4.48
N VAL A 78 -0.40 18.66 -3.22
CA VAL A 78 -0.29 17.26 -2.79
C VAL A 78 -1.38 16.41 -3.43
N VAL A 79 -2.62 16.91 -3.49
CA VAL A 79 -3.74 16.24 -4.15
C VAL A 79 -3.46 16.07 -5.65
N ALA A 80 -2.94 17.12 -6.31
CA ALA A 80 -2.60 17.08 -7.73
C ALA A 80 -1.52 16.03 -8.02
N ARG A 81 -0.40 16.08 -7.29
CA ARG A 81 0.70 15.11 -7.43
C ARG A 81 0.25 13.68 -7.15
N ARG A 82 -0.53 13.46 -6.08
CA ARG A 82 -1.07 12.13 -5.77
C ARG A 82 -1.97 11.61 -6.89
N SER A 83 -2.80 12.48 -7.47
CA SER A 83 -3.64 12.12 -8.61
C SER A 83 -2.82 11.65 -9.82
N GLU A 84 -1.74 12.34 -10.13
CA GLU A 84 -0.83 11.98 -11.24
C GLU A 84 -0.15 10.63 -11.01
N LEU A 85 0.28 10.35 -9.77
CA LEU A 85 0.86 9.06 -9.40
C LEU A 85 -0.18 7.93 -9.47
N VAL A 86 -1.42 8.18 -9.04
CA VAL A 86 -2.53 7.22 -9.17
C VAL A 86 -2.86 6.95 -10.65
N GLU A 87 -2.79 7.96 -11.53
CA GLU A 87 -2.95 7.76 -12.97
C GLU A 87 -1.80 6.91 -13.57
N GLN A 88 -0.56 7.07 -13.09
CA GLN A 88 0.55 6.23 -13.50
C GLN A 88 0.38 4.79 -12.99
N PHE A 89 -0.02 4.60 -11.72
CA PHE A 89 -0.36 3.29 -11.18
C PHE A 89 -1.48 2.60 -11.98
N ALA A 90 -2.53 3.34 -12.35
CA ALA A 90 -3.65 2.81 -13.13
C ALA A 90 -3.23 2.21 -14.48
N LYS A 91 -2.18 2.77 -15.12
CA LYS A 91 -1.63 2.24 -16.37
C LYS A 91 -0.90 0.89 -16.22
N LEU A 92 -0.51 0.54 -14.98
CA LEU A 92 0.12 -0.74 -14.66
C LEU A 92 -0.90 -1.82 -14.29
N VAL A 93 -2.14 -1.44 -14.06
CA VAL A 93 -3.21 -2.38 -13.68
C VAL A 93 -3.59 -3.24 -14.87
N PRO A 94 -3.53 -4.59 -14.77
CA PRO A 94 -3.89 -5.47 -15.87
C PRO A 94 -5.36 -5.31 -16.28
N GLU A 95 -5.64 -5.50 -17.57
CA GLU A 95 -7.00 -5.51 -18.08
C GLU A 95 -7.88 -6.53 -17.32
N GLY A 96 -9.11 -6.14 -17.01
CA GLY A 96 -10.04 -6.97 -16.25
C GLY A 96 -9.78 -7.04 -14.74
N THR A 97 -8.75 -6.32 -14.23
CA THR A 97 -8.47 -6.21 -12.80
C THR A 97 -8.89 -4.82 -12.30
N SER A 98 -9.57 -4.74 -11.16
CA SER A 98 -9.85 -3.44 -10.54
C SER A 98 -8.57 -2.85 -9.93
N MET A 99 -8.51 -1.51 -9.83
CA MET A 99 -7.38 -0.83 -9.21
C MET A 99 -7.20 -1.25 -7.74
N ALA A 100 -8.31 -1.44 -7.00
CA ALA A 100 -8.28 -1.92 -5.62
C ALA A 100 -7.69 -3.33 -5.53
N HIS A 101 -8.12 -4.25 -6.41
CA HIS A 101 -7.56 -5.60 -6.47
C HIS A 101 -6.07 -5.57 -6.79
N ALA A 102 -5.64 -4.81 -7.80
CA ALA A 102 -4.23 -4.69 -8.14
C ALA A 102 -3.39 -4.16 -6.97
N ALA A 103 -3.90 -3.18 -6.22
CA ALA A 103 -3.22 -2.65 -5.04
C ALA A 103 -3.09 -3.69 -3.91
N LEU A 104 -4.15 -4.48 -3.66
CA LEU A 104 -4.10 -5.55 -2.65
C LEU A 104 -3.20 -6.70 -3.09
N GLN A 105 -3.29 -7.11 -4.36
CA GLN A 105 -2.44 -8.15 -4.95
C GLN A 105 -0.97 -7.76 -4.97
N PHE A 106 -0.65 -6.49 -5.19
CA PHE A 106 0.71 -5.98 -5.06
C PHE A 106 1.29 -6.25 -3.67
N ILE A 107 0.52 -5.97 -2.62
CA ILE A 107 0.93 -6.21 -1.24
C ILE A 107 1.11 -7.71 -0.98
N LEU A 108 0.14 -8.52 -1.40
CA LEU A 108 0.14 -9.97 -1.22
C LEU A 108 1.19 -10.70 -2.05
N ALA A 109 1.76 -10.05 -3.06
CA ALA A 109 2.89 -10.59 -3.83
C ALA A 109 4.21 -10.64 -3.04
N HIS A 110 4.27 -9.98 -1.89
CA HIS A 110 5.45 -10.00 -1.01
C HIS A 110 5.30 -11.13 0.03
N PRO A 111 6.10 -12.21 -0.06
CA PRO A 111 5.94 -13.40 0.79
C PRO A 111 6.18 -13.12 2.28
N GLN A 112 6.80 -12.01 2.61
CA GLN A 112 7.02 -11.55 3.99
C GLN A 112 5.75 -10.99 4.64
N VAL A 113 4.75 -10.61 3.85
CA VAL A 113 3.48 -10.09 4.36
C VAL A 113 2.60 -11.25 4.83
N SER A 114 2.17 -11.19 6.09
CA SER A 114 1.31 -12.21 6.69
C SER A 114 -0.17 -11.97 6.39
N THR A 115 -0.59 -10.70 6.35
CA THR A 115 -1.97 -10.31 6.05
C THR A 115 -2.08 -8.83 5.71
N VAL A 116 -3.21 -8.45 5.13
CA VAL A 116 -3.55 -7.06 4.80
C VAL A 116 -4.92 -6.73 5.39
N ILE A 117 -5.09 -5.51 5.91
CA ILE A 117 -6.33 -5.05 6.56
C ILE A 117 -6.99 -3.89 5.78
N PRO A 118 -7.60 -4.16 4.61
CA PRO A 118 -8.33 -3.14 3.86
C PRO A 118 -9.61 -2.72 4.59
N GLY A 119 -9.86 -1.41 4.66
CA GLY A 119 -11.11 -0.90 5.19
C GLY A 119 -12.30 -1.25 4.27
N ALA A 120 -13.44 -1.62 4.88
CA ALA A 120 -14.70 -1.83 4.18
C ALA A 120 -15.84 -1.14 4.91
N LYS A 121 -16.78 -0.54 4.15
CA LYS A 121 -17.98 0.13 4.68
C LYS A 121 -19.27 -0.66 4.41
N SER A 122 -19.18 -1.77 3.70
CA SER A 122 -20.29 -2.67 3.40
C SER A 122 -19.80 -4.11 3.28
N VAL A 123 -20.73 -5.05 3.39
CA VAL A 123 -20.46 -6.48 3.16
C VAL A 123 -19.92 -6.72 1.76
N GLU A 124 -20.48 -6.05 0.76
CA GLU A 124 -20.02 -6.14 -0.63
C GLU A 124 -18.55 -5.72 -0.77
N GLN A 125 -18.14 -4.59 -0.18
CA GLN A 125 -16.75 -4.17 -0.19
C GLN A 125 -15.82 -5.15 0.53
N ALA A 126 -16.29 -5.75 1.63
CA ALA A 126 -15.50 -6.74 2.35
C ALA A 126 -15.29 -8.00 1.49
N LEU A 127 -16.33 -8.50 0.84
CA LEU A 127 -16.26 -9.64 -0.07
C LEU A 127 -15.37 -9.35 -1.29
N ASP A 128 -15.48 -8.15 -1.87
CA ASP A 128 -14.63 -7.71 -2.98
C ASP A 128 -13.15 -7.65 -2.55
N ASN A 129 -12.86 -7.10 -1.38
CA ASN A 129 -11.50 -7.09 -0.84
C ASN A 129 -10.93 -8.52 -0.63
N PHE A 130 -11.73 -9.47 -0.15
CA PHE A 130 -11.31 -10.87 -0.02
C PHE A 130 -11.04 -11.52 -1.37
N ALA A 131 -11.88 -11.25 -2.38
CA ALA A 131 -11.71 -11.79 -3.72
C ALA A 131 -10.40 -11.35 -4.40
N ALA A 132 -9.77 -10.26 -3.94
CA ALA A 132 -8.44 -9.86 -4.42
C ALA A 132 -7.38 -10.95 -4.19
N ALA A 133 -7.51 -11.76 -3.13
CA ALA A 133 -6.57 -12.82 -2.81
C ALA A 133 -6.71 -14.08 -3.70
N ASP A 134 -7.77 -14.20 -4.47
CA ASP A 134 -8.00 -15.36 -5.36
C ASP A 134 -7.09 -15.35 -6.60
N LYS A 135 -6.43 -14.22 -6.88
CA LYS A 135 -5.55 -14.04 -8.03
C LYS A 135 -4.24 -13.39 -7.61
N GLN A 136 -3.23 -13.56 -8.43
CA GLN A 136 -1.92 -12.94 -8.26
C GLN A 136 -1.60 -12.06 -9.47
N LEU A 137 -0.88 -10.97 -9.24
CA LEU A 137 -0.26 -10.19 -10.31
C LEU A 137 0.91 -10.97 -10.90
N ALA A 138 1.12 -10.81 -12.19
CA ALA A 138 2.32 -11.30 -12.83
C ALA A 138 3.57 -10.59 -12.25
N PRO A 139 4.70 -11.29 -12.06
CA PRO A 139 5.90 -10.72 -11.45
C PRO A 139 6.38 -9.42 -12.10
N GLU A 140 6.26 -9.30 -13.42
CA GLU A 140 6.62 -8.10 -14.18
C GLU A 140 5.73 -6.90 -13.83
N VAL A 141 4.46 -7.11 -13.49
CA VAL A 141 3.55 -6.04 -13.04
C VAL A 141 3.94 -5.57 -11.65
N VAL A 142 4.24 -6.50 -10.74
CA VAL A 142 4.73 -6.17 -9.39
C VAL A 142 6.01 -5.36 -9.49
N GLN A 143 6.97 -5.80 -10.33
CA GLN A 143 8.23 -5.09 -10.55
C GLN A 143 8.02 -3.70 -11.14
N ALA A 144 7.07 -3.53 -12.07
CA ALA A 144 6.73 -2.21 -12.61
C ALA A 144 6.16 -1.26 -11.55
N MET A 145 5.40 -1.77 -10.59
CA MET A 145 4.89 -0.98 -9.45
C MET A 145 6.02 -0.60 -8.47
N VAL A 146 7.00 -1.49 -8.26
CA VAL A 146 8.22 -1.15 -7.50
C VAL A 146 9.01 -0.05 -8.21
N GLN A 147 9.23 -0.17 -9.50
CA GLN A 147 9.94 0.85 -10.30
C GLN A 147 9.20 2.20 -10.34
N LEU A 148 7.88 2.21 -10.29
CA LEU A 148 7.11 3.46 -10.16
C LEU A 148 7.46 4.18 -8.86
N TRP A 149 7.50 3.45 -7.73
CA TRP A 149 7.92 3.99 -6.45
C TRP A 149 9.35 4.53 -6.50
N GLU A 150 10.29 3.74 -6.96
CA GLU A 150 11.71 4.08 -7.01
C GLU A 150 11.96 5.35 -7.86
N ARG A 151 11.30 5.47 -9.01
CA ARG A 151 11.50 6.55 -9.95
C ARG A 151 10.81 7.84 -9.54
N GLU A 152 9.57 7.76 -9.02
CA GLU A 152 8.70 8.93 -8.88
C GLU A 152 8.51 9.38 -7.44
N ILE A 153 8.72 8.49 -6.43
CA ILE A 153 8.25 8.77 -5.08
C ILE A 153 9.38 8.67 -4.04
N MET A 154 10.30 7.72 -4.19
CA MET A 154 11.31 7.39 -3.17
C MET A 154 12.15 8.60 -2.75
N SER A 155 12.55 9.47 -3.70
CA SER A 155 13.35 10.68 -3.42
C SER A 155 12.54 11.87 -2.91
N ASP A 156 11.22 11.83 -3.05
CA ASP A 156 10.30 12.88 -2.63
C ASP A 156 8.96 12.24 -2.21
N PRO A 157 8.91 11.61 -1.01
CA PRO A 157 7.74 10.88 -0.54
C PRO A 157 6.50 11.76 -0.41
N LEU A 158 5.34 11.14 -0.67
CA LEU A 158 4.06 11.81 -0.45
C LEU A 158 3.84 12.04 1.05
N PRO A 159 3.44 13.26 1.46
CA PRO A 159 3.13 13.52 2.86
C PRO A 159 1.87 12.78 3.30
N TRP A 160 1.88 12.36 4.55
CA TRP A 160 0.76 11.71 5.26
C TRP A 160 0.10 12.60 6.27
#